data_d6ccb690d5a899b85e28b0ecb4edb6f4
#
_entry.id   d6ccb690d5a899b85e28b0ecb4edb6f4
#
_cell.length_a   1.000
_cell.length_b   1.000
_cell.length_c   1.000
_cell.angle_alpha   90.00
_cell.angle_beta   90.00
_cell.angle_gamma   90.00
#
_symmetry.space_group_name_H-M   'P 1'
#
loop_
_entity.id
_entity.type
_entity.pdbx_description
1 polymer ?
#
loop_
_entity_poly.entity_id
_entity_poly.type
_entity_poly.pdbx_seq_one_letter_code
_entity_poly.pdbx_strand_id
1 'polypeptide(L)'
;METMFSKGFASDNNSGVHPNILKAVNEVNQGHTIAYGDDPVTQRAIERFRQIFGSNIEVYFVFIGSAANVLGLKAITQPHNAIICAETAHINVDECGAPERFTGCKLLSVPTTNGKLTIDAVKKHMHGFGFQHHSQPKVISISQVSELGTVYSAEEVRALADYAHSHGMLLHMDGARLANAAVSLGVDFKQFTGDAGVDVLSFGGTKNGMMYGEAIVFFDPQLAHDFLFTRKQGLQLASKMRYISAQFLAYLEDGQWNSTASHANAMAQLMAKRVSGIKGVTITQPVQANAVFATIPAELIQPLQKEYFFYVWDEDRSEVRWMTSWDTSEEDIDRFCSLLERLVQNYR
;
A
#
# COMPACT_ATOMS: atom_id res chain seq x y z
N MET A 1 7.11 -32.98 -9.92
CA MET A 1 5.92 -32.26 -9.52
C MET A 1 5.86 -31.03 -10.40
N GLU A 2 4.98 -31.00 -11.38
CA GLU A 2 4.65 -29.73 -12.05
C GLU A 2 4.22 -28.76 -10.95
N THR A 3 4.79 -27.56 -10.93
CA THR A 3 4.43 -26.54 -9.95
C THR A 3 2.96 -26.23 -10.15
N MET A 4 2.13 -26.59 -9.19
CA MET A 4 0.67 -26.45 -9.21
C MET A 4 0.22 -24.95 -9.34
N PHE A 5 1.17 -24.02 -9.32
CA PHE A 5 0.95 -22.58 -9.42
C PHE A 5 2.06 -21.96 -10.27
N SER A 6 1.71 -21.49 -11.48
CA SER A 6 2.58 -20.61 -12.26
C SER A 6 2.60 -19.21 -11.62
N LYS A 7 3.76 -18.54 -11.64
CA LYS A 7 3.86 -17.15 -11.24
C LYS A 7 3.17 -16.26 -12.27
N GLY A 8 2.41 -15.30 -11.80
CA GLY A 8 1.74 -14.29 -12.63
C GLY A 8 2.19 -12.88 -12.21
N PHE A 9 1.68 -11.88 -12.94
CA PHE A 9 1.99 -10.48 -12.70
C PHE A 9 0.75 -9.66 -12.29
N ALA A 10 -0.24 -10.30 -11.66
CA ALA A 10 -1.49 -9.65 -11.28
C ALA A 10 -1.34 -8.79 -10.04
N SER A 11 -0.70 -9.34 -9.00
CA SER A 11 -0.55 -8.67 -7.71
C SER A 11 0.59 -9.30 -6.90
N ASP A 12 1.28 -8.46 -6.14
CA ASP A 12 2.22 -8.85 -5.11
C ASP A 12 1.57 -9.61 -3.92
N ASN A 13 0.24 -9.54 -3.79
CA ASN A 13 -0.52 -10.41 -2.89
C ASN A 13 -0.52 -11.90 -3.29
N ASN A 14 -0.18 -12.22 -4.54
CA ASN A 14 -0.19 -13.59 -5.04
C ASN A 14 1.11 -14.35 -4.69
N SER A 15 2.15 -13.64 -4.27
CA SER A 15 3.41 -14.26 -3.84
C SER A 15 3.23 -15.05 -2.54
N GLY A 16 4.12 -16.03 -2.35
CA GLY A 16 4.18 -16.79 -1.11
C GLY A 16 4.69 -15.96 0.08
N VAL A 17 4.69 -16.59 1.24
CA VAL A 17 5.26 -16.01 2.46
C VAL A 17 6.77 -16.20 2.46
N HIS A 18 7.51 -15.14 2.80
CA HIS A 18 8.97 -15.22 2.88
C HIS A 18 9.42 -16.23 3.96
N PRO A 19 10.45 -17.09 3.71
CA PRO A 19 10.87 -18.13 4.65
C PRO A 19 11.20 -17.61 6.06
N ASN A 20 11.82 -16.43 6.19
CA ASN A 20 12.13 -15.85 7.50
C ASN A 20 10.86 -15.49 8.29
N ILE A 21 9.79 -15.09 7.62
CA ILE A 21 8.49 -14.83 8.25
C ILE A 21 7.89 -16.11 8.79
N LEU A 22 7.89 -17.19 8.00
CA LEU A 22 7.43 -18.52 8.46
C LEU A 22 8.26 -19.03 9.65
N LYS A 23 9.58 -18.83 9.62
CA LYS A 23 10.47 -19.17 10.71
C LYS A 23 10.09 -18.41 11.99
N ALA A 24 9.90 -17.09 11.91
CA ALA A 24 9.52 -16.26 13.06
C ALA A 24 8.16 -16.67 13.65
N VAL A 25 7.18 -16.98 12.80
CA VAL A 25 5.87 -17.50 13.24
C VAL A 25 6.04 -18.83 13.99
N ASN A 26 6.89 -19.73 13.50
CA ASN A 26 7.16 -21.02 14.15
C ASN A 26 7.90 -20.85 15.48
N GLU A 27 8.83 -19.92 15.58
CA GLU A 27 9.60 -19.65 16.80
C GLU A 27 8.73 -19.18 17.98
N VAL A 28 7.69 -18.37 17.69
CA VAL A 28 6.74 -17.92 18.73
C VAL A 28 5.63 -18.93 19.03
N ASN A 29 5.59 -20.07 18.32
CA ASN A 29 4.59 -21.12 18.52
C ASN A 29 4.94 -22.05 19.68
N GLN A 30 5.25 -21.49 20.83
CA GLN A 30 5.64 -22.22 22.03
C GLN A 30 4.91 -21.67 23.25
N GLY A 31 4.58 -22.58 24.18
CA GLY A 31 4.01 -22.25 25.46
C GLY A 31 2.72 -21.42 25.41
N HIS A 32 2.37 -20.86 26.54
CA HIS A 32 1.23 -19.94 26.69
C HIS A 32 1.73 -18.55 26.96
N THR A 33 1.03 -17.55 26.42
CA THR A 33 1.24 -16.13 26.70
C THR A 33 -0.09 -15.39 26.73
N ILE A 34 -0.11 -14.19 27.31
CA ILE A 34 -1.31 -13.36 27.39
C ILE A 34 -1.79 -13.05 25.97
N ALA A 35 -3.09 -13.11 25.77
CA ALA A 35 -3.74 -12.90 24.48
C ALA A 35 -3.95 -11.40 24.18
N TYR A 36 -4.43 -11.10 22.99
CA TYR A 36 -4.92 -9.78 22.54
C TYR A 36 -3.88 -8.65 22.50
N GLY A 37 -2.59 -9.00 22.42
CA GLY A 37 -1.51 -8.01 22.24
C GLY A 37 -0.79 -7.63 23.52
N ASP A 38 -1.15 -8.20 24.66
CA ASP A 38 -0.47 -7.95 25.92
C ASP A 38 0.73 -8.90 26.12
N ASP A 39 1.14 -9.61 25.07
CA ASP A 39 2.26 -10.53 25.07
C ASP A 39 3.60 -9.81 24.79
N PRO A 40 4.74 -10.40 25.27
CA PRO A 40 6.06 -9.79 25.09
C PRO A 40 6.51 -9.64 23.62
N VAL A 41 6.02 -10.49 22.72
CA VAL A 41 6.36 -10.41 21.28
C VAL A 41 5.73 -9.16 20.68
N THR A 42 4.46 -8.90 21.02
CA THR A 42 3.74 -7.70 20.59
C THR A 42 4.39 -6.43 21.13
N GLN A 43 4.81 -6.43 22.40
CA GLN A 43 5.52 -5.28 22.98
C GLN A 43 6.85 -5.00 22.27
N ARG A 44 7.62 -6.04 21.94
CA ARG A 44 8.86 -5.90 21.15
C ARG A 44 8.58 -5.34 19.74
N ALA A 45 7.52 -5.79 19.10
CA ALA A 45 7.15 -5.27 17.78
C ALA A 45 6.76 -3.78 17.84
N ILE A 46 5.98 -3.36 18.84
CA ILE A 46 5.65 -1.95 19.08
C ILE A 46 6.93 -1.14 19.29
N GLU A 47 7.84 -1.64 20.13
CA GLU A 47 9.11 -0.96 20.38
C GLU A 47 9.96 -0.85 19.10
N ARG A 48 9.94 -1.86 18.23
CA ARG A 48 10.61 -1.80 16.93
C ARG A 48 10.03 -0.69 16.03
N PHE A 49 8.71 -0.51 16.02
CA PHE A 49 8.08 0.61 15.32
C PHE A 49 8.51 1.96 15.92
N ARG A 50 8.60 2.08 17.25
CA ARG A 50 9.08 3.30 17.91
C ARG A 50 10.52 3.64 17.55
N GLN A 51 11.39 2.64 17.41
CA GLN A 51 12.77 2.86 16.95
C GLN A 51 12.83 3.39 15.51
N ILE A 52 11.90 2.96 14.64
CA ILE A 52 11.87 3.34 13.23
C ILE A 52 11.19 4.70 13.03
N PHE A 53 10.05 4.94 13.66
CA PHE A 53 9.19 6.10 13.38
C PHE A 53 9.30 7.21 14.45
N GLY A 54 9.91 6.92 15.60
CA GLY A 54 10.03 7.84 16.73
C GLY A 54 9.29 7.34 17.98
N SER A 55 9.73 7.78 19.15
CA SER A 55 9.23 7.29 20.44
C SER A 55 7.80 7.75 20.77
N ASN A 56 7.35 8.87 20.19
CA ASN A 56 6.04 9.47 20.48
C ASN A 56 4.99 9.05 19.45
N ILE A 57 4.77 7.74 19.30
CA ILE A 57 3.77 7.16 18.39
C ILE A 57 2.93 6.11 19.11
N GLU A 58 1.71 5.89 18.62
CA GLU A 58 0.91 4.72 18.96
C GLU A 58 0.78 3.78 17.77
N VAL A 59 0.90 2.47 18.04
CA VAL A 59 0.90 1.42 17.00
C VAL A 59 -0.10 0.33 17.34
N TYR A 60 -0.91 -0.02 16.35
CA TYR A 60 -1.94 -1.06 16.49
C TYR A 60 -1.91 -2.02 15.30
N PHE A 61 -1.77 -3.32 15.58
CA PHE A 61 -1.81 -4.35 14.54
C PHE A 61 -3.23 -4.76 14.23
N VAL A 62 -3.48 -4.96 12.92
CA VAL A 62 -4.75 -5.42 12.33
C VAL A 62 -4.47 -6.51 11.31
N PHE A 63 -5.51 -7.19 10.77
CA PHE A 63 -5.30 -8.32 9.86
C PHE A 63 -5.03 -7.91 8.41
N ILE A 64 -5.67 -6.84 7.92
CA ILE A 64 -5.71 -6.49 6.49
C ILE A 64 -5.58 -4.98 6.26
N GLY A 65 -5.10 -4.58 5.07
CA GLY A 65 -4.91 -3.19 4.67
C GLY A 65 -6.18 -2.35 4.68
N SER A 66 -7.29 -2.89 4.15
CA SER A 66 -8.58 -2.18 4.19
C SER A 66 -9.03 -1.85 5.61
N ALA A 67 -8.77 -2.76 6.58
CA ALA A 67 -9.07 -2.44 7.98
C ALA A 67 -8.13 -1.36 8.54
N ALA A 68 -6.86 -1.34 8.11
CA ALA A 68 -5.93 -0.28 8.52
C ALA A 68 -6.41 1.09 8.03
N ASN A 69 -6.77 1.20 6.75
CA ASN A 69 -7.30 2.42 6.16
C ASN A 69 -8.61 2.86 6.82
N VAL A 70 -9.59 1.97 6.86
CA VAL A 70 -10.94 2.27 7.38
C VAL A 70 -10.91 2.68 8.85
N LEU A 71 -10.21 1.91 9.69
CA LEU A 71 -10.19 2.18 11.13
C LEU A 71 -9.27 3.35 11.49
N GLY A 72 -8.17 3.53 10.75
CA GLY A 72 -7.31 4.71 10.87
C GLY A 72 -8.08 5.99 10.54
N LEU A 73 -8.79 6.02 9.42
CA LEU A 73 -9.64 7.13 9.02
C LEU A 73 -10.80 7.36 10.00
N LYS A 74 -11.44 6.27 10.48
CA LYS A 74 -12.51 6.36 11.48
C LYS A 74 -12.06 7.03 12.78
N ALA A 75 -10.83 6.77 13.22
CA ALA A 75 -10.30 7.35 14.45
C ALA A 75 -10.19 8.88 14.40
N ILE A 76 -9.96 9.44 13.22
CA ILE A 76 -9.66 10.86 13.01
C ILE A 76 -10.79 11.64 12.33
N THR A 77 -11.96 11.01 12.16
CA THR A 77 -13.12 11.63 11.48
C THR A 77 -14.41 11.46 12.27
N GLN A 78 -15.39 12.30 11.92
CA GLN A 78 -16.79 12.20 12.35
C GLN A 78 -17.68 11.98 11.11
N PRO A 79 -18.88 11.41 11.24
CA PRO A 79 -19.72 11.07 10.09
C PRO A 79 -20.10 12.24 9.16
N HIS A 80 -20.02 13.47 9.63
CA HIS A 80 -20.28 14.67 8.82
C HIS A 80 -19.03 15.19 8.08
N ASN A 81 -17.88 14.54 8.27
CA ASN A 81 -16.66 14.93 7.59
C ASN A 81 -16.60 14.43 6.14
N ALA A 82 -15.61 14.92 5.42
CA ALA A 82 -15.22 14.43 4.11
C ALA A 82 -13.73 14.12 4.09
N ILE A 83 -13.37 13.12 3.27
CA ILE A 83 -12.00 12.67 3.02
C ILE A 83 -11.70 12.95 1.56
N ILE A 84 -10.64 13.72 1.30
CA ILE A 84 -10.17 14.02 -0.06
C ILE A 84 -9.13 12.98 -0.45
N CYS A 85 -9.31 12.28 -1.58
CA CYS A 85 -8.39 11.26 -2.07
C CYS A 85 -8.28 11.29 -3.60
N ALA A 86 -7.26 10.66 -4.17
CA ALA A 86 -7.20 10.46 -5.63
C ALA A 86 -8.37 9.59 -6.11
N GLU A 87 -8.85 9.80 -7.33
CA GLU A 87 -9.91 8.98 -7.92
C GLU A 87 -9.53 7.51 -8.00
N THR A 88 -8.24 7.22 -8.17
CA THR A 88 -7.67 5.86 -8.21
C THR A 88 -7.38 5.27 -6.83
N ALA A 89 -7.54 6.05 -5.74
CA ALA A 89 -7.20 5.60 -4.40
C ALA A 89 -7.95 4.32 -4.02
N HIS A 90 -7.25 3.37 -3.40
CA HIS A 90 -7.79 2.07 -2.99
C HIS A 90 -9.06 2.23 -2.13
N ILE A 91 -9.07 3.21 -1.22
CA ILE A 91 -10.24 3.54 -0.40
C ILE A 91 -11.46 3.98 -1.22
N ASN A 92 -11.27 4.50 -2.43
CA ASN A 92 -12.34 4.95 -3.31
C ASN A 92 -12.82 3.85 -4.27
N VAL A 93 -11.92 2.96 -4.71
CA VAL A 93 -12.19 2.01 -5.80
C VAL A 93 -12.34 0.57 -5.30
N ASP A 94 -11.41 0.11 -4.44
CA ASP A 94 -11.20 -1.32 -4.18
C ASP A 94 -11.53 -1.76 -2.74
N GLU A 95 -12.26 -0.95 -1.97
CA GLU A 95 -12.70 -1.30 -0.62
C GLU A 95 -14.22 -1.44 -0.49
N CYS A 96 -14.92 -1.54 -1.62
CA CYS A 96 -16.37 -1.84 -1.68
C CYS A 96 -17.23 -0.91 -0.81
N GLY A 97 -16.86 0.38 -0.70
CA GLY A 97 -17.58 1.36 0.13
C GLY A 97 -17.37 1.19 1.64
N ALA A 98 -16.36 0.41 2.06
CA ALA A 98 -16.09 0.22 3.49
C ALA A 98 -15.67 1.52 4.20
N PRO A 99 -14.86 2.43 3.60
CA PRO A 99 -14.55 3.70 4.23
C PRO A 99 -15.81 4.51 4.55
N GLU A 100 -16.72 4.70 3.60
CA GLU A 100 -17.97 5.42 3.81
C GLU A 100 -18.88 4.70 4.82
N ARG A 101 -18.97 3.37 4.74
CA ARG A 101 -19.80 2.57 5.63
C ARG A 101 -19.40 2.69 7.10
N PHE A 102 -18.09 2.63 7.37
CA PHE A 102 -17.59 2.60 8.75
C PHE A 102 -17.31 3.98 9.33
N THR A 103 -16.92 4.94 8.52
CA THR A 103 -16.67 6.32 8.96
C THR A 103 -17.92 7.17 8.92
N GLY A 104 -18.85 6.91 7.98
CA GLY A 104 -19.96 7.77 7.62
C GLY A 104 -19.55 8.98 6.79
N CYS A 105 -18.25 9.13 6.47
CA CYS A 105 -17.72 10.26 5.71
C CYS A 105 -18.05 10.15 4.23
N LYS A 106 -18.10 11.30 3.56
CA LYS A 106 -18.10 11.38 2.11
C LYS A 106 -16.66 11.30 1.60
N LEU A 107 -16.39 10.46 0.60
CA LEU A 107 -15.16 10.55 -0.19
C LEU A 107 -15.32 11.63 -1.26
N LEU A 108 -14.32 12.52 -1.35
CA LEU A 108 -14.19 13.54 -2.40
C LEU A 108 -13.03 13.11 -3.30
N SER A 109 -13.37 12.37 -4.35
CA SER A 109 -12.39 11.87 -5.31
C SER A 109 -11.91 12.97 -6.25
N VAL A 110 -10.60 13.03 -6.46
CA VAL A 110 -9.90 14.04 -7.26
C VAL A 110 -9.26 13.38 -8.46
N PRO A 111 -9.58 13.79 -9.69
CA PRO A 111 -8.90 13.30 -10.89
C PRO A 111 -7.41 13.60 -10.83
N THR A 112 -6.61 12.60 -11.20
CA THR A 112 -5.14 12.69 -11.22
C THR A 112 -4.57 12.07 -12.49
N THR A 113 -3.41 12.55 -12.96
CA THR A 113 -2.75 12.00 -14.15
C THR A 113 -1.81 10.84 -13.82
N ASN A 114 -1.35 10.77 -12.58
CA ASN A 114 -0.33 9.80 -12.14
C ASN A 114 -0.63 9.22 -10.74
N GLY A 115 -1.88 9.30 -10.29
CA GLY A 115 -2.32 8.79 -8.99
C GLY A 115 -1.92 9.67 -7.80
N LYS A 116 -1.25 10.83 -8.03
CA LYS A 116 -0.81 11.72 -6.96
C LYS A 116 -1.69 12.96 -6.86
N LEU A 117 -2.14 13.28 -5.65
CA LEU A 117 -2.80 14.54 -5.36
C LEU A 117 -1.79 15.69 -5.45
N THR A 118 -2.27 16.83 -5.94
CA THR A 118 -1.56 18.12 -5.85
C THR A 118 -2.36 19.08 -5.00
N ILE A 119 -1.69 20.08 -4.41
CA ILE A 119 -2.36 21.12 -3.61
C ILE A 119 -3.45 21.83 -4.45
N ASP A 120 -3.18 22.12 -5.72
CA ASP A 120 -4.14 22.81 -6.58
C ASP A 120 -5.37 21.98 -6.89
N ALA A 121 -5.22 20.66 -6.97
CA ALA A 121 -6.35 19.74 -7.12
C ALA A 121 -7.18 19.66 -5.83
N VAL A 122 -6.51 19.57 -4.66
CA VAL A 122 -7.15 19.56 -3.34
C VAL A 122 -7.92 20.86 -3.07
N LYS A 123 -7.37 22.02 -3.43
CA LYS A 123 -8.01 23.35 -3.24
C LYS A 123 -9.42 23.42 -3.79
N LYS A 124 -9.74 22.71 -4.87
CA LYS A 124 -11.08 22.70 -5.47
C LYS A 124 -12.15 22.10 -4.54
N HIS A 125 -11.75 21.33 -3.55
CA HIS A 125 -12.63 20.72 -2.54
C HIS A 125 -12.60 21.45 -1.18
N MET A 126 -11.79 22.49 -1.05
CA MET A 126 -11.61 23.26 0.18
C MET A 126 -12.64 24.39 0.31
N HIS A 127 -13.92 23.99 0.42
CA HIS A 127 -15.03 24.94 0.54
C HIS A 127 -16.12 24.40 1.47
N GLY A 128 -17.04 25.26 1.89
CA GLY A 128 -18.19 24.88 2.72
C GLY A 128 -17.86 24.68 4.20
N PHE A 129 -16.69 25.08 4.66
CA PHE A 129 -16.33 25.02 6.08
C PHE A 129 -17.32 25.80 6.96
N GLY A 130 -17.82 25.14 8.01
CA GLY A 130 -18.79 25.72 8.95
C GLY A 130 -20.21 25.85 8.38
N PHE A 131 -20.46 25.52 7.11
CA PHE A 131 -21.79 25.55 6.52
C PHE A 131 -22.50 24.21 6.72
N GLN A 132 -23.59 24.19 7.50
CA GLN A 132 -24.25 22.97 7.99
C GLN A 132 -24.80 22.03 6.90
N HIS A 133 -24.97 22.52 5.66
CA HIS A 133 -25.47 21.71 4.54
C HIS A 133 -24.37 20.96 3.79
N HIS A 134 -23.09 21.22 4.09
CA HIS A 134 -21.95 20.61 3.42
C HIS A 134 -21.22 19.65 4.36
N SER A 135 -20.76 18.52 3.82
CA SER A 135 -19.77 17.68 4.51
C SER A 135 -18.48 18.47 4.70
N GLN A 136 -17.85 18.32 5.86
CA GLN A 136 -16.71 19.14 6.27
C GLN A 136 -15.40 18.46 5.89
N PRO A 137 -14.58 18.99 4.97
CA PRO A 137 -13.26 18.42 4.66
C PRO A 137 -12.43 18.31 5.94
N LYS A 138 -11.93 17.10 6.25
CA LYS A 138 -11.19 16.82 7.48
C LYS A 138 -9.89 16.08 7.24
N VAL A 139 -9.82 15.25 6.21
CA VAL A 139 -8.62 14.42 5.93
C VAL A 139 -8.27 14.54 4.44
N ILE A 140 -6.98 14.69 4.16
CA ILE A 140 -6.38 14.37 2.87
C ILE A 140 -5.80 12.96 3.01
N SER A 141 -6.17 12.04 2.11
CA SER A 141 -5.65 10.67 2.09
C SER A 141 -4.87 10.43 0.81
N ILE A 142 -3.62 10.02 0.95
CA ILE A 142 -2.71 9.67 -0.16
C ILE A 142 -2.27 8.22 -0.07
N SER A 143 -1.88 7.63 -1.19
CA SER A 143 -1.32 6.27 -1.24
C SER A 143 0.17 6.31 -1.60
N GLN A 144 0.98 5.59 -0.85
CA GLN A 144 2.43 5.52 -1.04
C GLN A 144 2.88 4.03 -1.08
N VAL A 145 3.18 3.48 -2.20
CA VAL A 145 3.15 3.95 -3.60
C VAL A 145 1.71 4.20 -4.06
N SER A 146 1.51 5.14 -4.99
CA SER A 146 0.17 5.36 -5.56
C SER A 146 -0.30 4.13 -6.35
N GLU A 147 -1.58 4.04 -6.63
CA GLU A 147 -2.18 2.92 -7.38
C GLU A 147 -1.66 2.84 -8.83
N LEU A 148 -1.12 3.94 -9.36
CA LEU A 148 -0.45 4.01 -10.66
C LEU A 148 1.08 3.77 -10.58
N GLY A 149 1.59 3.29 -9.45
CA GLY A 149 3.00 2.92 -9.28
C GLY A 149 3.97 4.08 -9.10
N THR A 150 3.47 5.29 -8.93
CA THR A 150 4.29 6.50 -8.72
C THR A 150 4.56 6.75 -7.23
N VAL A 151 5.62 7.48 -6.94
CA VAL A 151 6.08 7.73 -5.57
C VAL A 151 6.04 9.23 -5.27
N TYR A 152 5.44 9.61 -4.14
CA TYR A 152 5.56 10.96 -3.59
C TYR A 152 6.95 11.17 -3.00
N SER A 153 7.61 12.29 -3.31
CA SER A 153 8.80 12.68 -2.56
C SER A 153 8.45 13.14 -1.14
N ALA A 154 9.43 13.21 -0.25
CA ALA A 154 9.21 13.71 1.11
C ALA A 154 8.72 15.17 1.10
N GLU A 155 9.17 15.98 0.14
CA GLU A 155 8.74 17.37 -0.04
C GLU A 155 7.28 17.45 -0.51
N GLU A 156 6.85 16.57 -1.43
CA GLU A 156 5.46 16.50 -1.88
C GLU A 156 4.51 16.12 -0.73
N VAL A 157 4.91 15.11 0.08
CA VAL A 157 4.15 14.72 1.28
C VAL A 157 4.07 15.87 2.26
N ARG A 158 5.20 16.52 2.56
CA ARG A 158 5.26 17.66 3.49
C ARG A 158 4.37 18.81 3.02
N ALA A 159 4.41 19.14 1.74
CA ALA A 159 3.58 20.23 1.20
C ALA A 159 2.07 19.94 1.37
N LEU A 160 1.63 18.69 1.18
CA LEU A 160 0.25 18.27 1.43
C LEU A 160 -0.11 18.29 2.92
N ALA A 161 0.82 17.85 3.79
CA ALA A 161 0.64 17.88 5.25
C ALA A 161 0.51 19.31 5.76
N ASP A 162 1.44 20.19 5.41
CA ASP A 162 1.42 21.60 5.80
C ASP A 162 0.14 22.28 5.33
N TYR A 163 -0.30 21.98 4.10
CA TYR A 163 -1.54 22.50 3.57
C TYR A 163 -2.75 22.00 4.37
N ALA A 164 -2.82 20.70 4.67
CA ALA A 164 -3.89 20.12 5.48
C ALA A 164 -3.92 20.76 6.88
N HIS A 165 -2.79 20.81 7.56
CA HIS A 165 -2.65 21.34 8.92
C HIS A 165 -3.01 22.83 8.99
N SER A 166 -2.64 23.64 7.99
CA SER A 166 -3.02 25.06 7.93
C SER A 166 -4.52 25.30 7.87
N HIS A 167 -5.31 24.26 7.51
CA HIS A 167 -6.76 24.29 7.48
C HIS A 167 -7.43 23.47 8.60
N GLY A 168 -6.68 23.01 9.60
CA GLY A 168 -7.18 22.18 10.69
C GLY A 168 -7.59 20.76 10.25
N MET A 169 -7.05 20.32 9.12
CA MET A 169 -7.22 18.97 8.58
C MET A 169 -6.01 18.10 8.92
N LEU A 170 -6.11 16.82 8.63
CA LEU A 170 -5.08 15.80 8.86
C LEU A 170 -4.65 15.14 7.55
N LEU A 171 -3.43 14.57 7.52
CA LEU A 171 -2.92 13.77 6.42
C LEU A 171 -2.89 12.29 6.80
N HIS A 172 -3.65 11.47 6.09
CA HIS A 172 -3.57 10.00 6.13
C HIS A 172 -2.74 9.49 4.97
N MET A 173 -1.91 8.46 5.23
CA MET A 173 -1.14 7.77 4.19
C MET A 173 -1.46 6.27 4.18
N ASP A 174 -2.01 5.78 3.07
CA ASP A 174 -2.02 4.35 2.77
C ASP A 174 -0.61 3.92 2.34
N GLY A 175 0.07 3.21 3.20
CA GLY A 175 1.43 2.70 3.02
C GLY A 175 1.47 1.20 2.70
N ALA A 176 0.48 0.67 1.97
CA ALA A 176 0.45 -0.75 1.58
C ALA A 176 1.72 -1.21 0.86
N ARG A 177 2.44 -0.28 0.20
CA ARG A 177 3.76 -0.52 -0.45
C ARG A 177 4.82 0.48 0.01
N LEU A 178 4.78 0.83 1.29
CA LEU A 178 5.71 1.82 1.86
C LEU A 178 7.17 1.42 1.69
N ALA A 179 7.49 0.13 1.80
CA ALA A 179 8.84 -0.38 1.60
C ALA A 179 9.35 -0.13 0.17
N ASN A 180 8.50 -0.35 -0.85
CA ASN A 180 8.85 -0.08 -2.23
C ASN A 180 9.13 1.41 -2.47
N ALA A 181 8.35 2.29 -1.82
CA ALA A 181 8.57 3.74 -1.87
C ALA A 181 9.87 4.14 -1.18
N ALA A 182 10.17 3.61 0.01
CA ALA A 182 11.40 3.89 0.75
C ALA A 182 12.64 3.54 -0.07
N VAL A 183 12.64 2.35 -0.70
CA VAL A 183 13.71 1.92 -1.63
C VAL A 183 13.83 2.86 -2.83
N SER A 184 12.72 3.23 -3.44
CA SER A 184 12.70 4.14 -4.59
C SER A 184 13.27 5.52 -4.27
N LEU A 185 12.95 6.02 -3.08
CA LEU A 185 13.42 7.32 -2.59
C LEU A 185 14.87 7.27 -2.03
N GLY A 186 15.34 6.08 -1.64
CA GLY A 186 16.63 5.91 -0.97
C GLY A 186 16.68 6.55 0.42
N VAL A 187 15.55 6.56 1.15
CA VAL A 187 15.41 7.19 2.47
C VAL A 187 14.71 6.28 3.46
N ASP A 188 14.88 6.56 4.75
CA ASP A 188 14.18 5.85 5.83
C ASP A 188 12.69 6.19 5.87
N PHE A 189 11.86 5.26 6.37
CA PHE A 189 10.42 5.43 6.49
C PHE A 189 10.01 6.74 7.17
N LYS A 190 10.69 7.10 8.26
CA LYS A 190 10.36 8.28 9.05
C LYS A 190 10.43 9.57 8.24
N GLN A 191 11.41 9.68 7.32
CA GLN A 191 11.71 10.92 6.59
C GLN A 191 10.56 11.38 5.67
N PHE A 192 9.82 10.43 5.08
CA PHE A 192 8.70 10.74 4.19
C PHE A 192 7.32 10.38 4.78
N THR A 193 7.28 10.08 6.09
CA THR A 193 6.04 9.88 6.85
C THR A 193 5.94 10.89 8.00
N GLY A 194 6.27 10.50 9.24
CA GLY A 194 6.15 11.37 10.42
C GLY A 194 6.92 12.68 10.30
N ASP A 195 8.17 12.67 9.84
CA ASP A 195 8.96 13.90 9.65
C ASP A 195 8.40 14.78 8.52
N ALA A 196 7.64 14.21 7.58
CA ALA A 196 6.96 14.93 6.52
C ALA A 196 5.53 15.36 6.91
N GLY A 197 5.08 15.09 8.14
CA GLY A 197 3.81 15.57 8.67
C GLY A 197 2.61 14.63 8.44
N VAL A 198 2.83 13.35 8.15
CA VAL A 198 1.75 12.35 8.15
C VAL A 198 1.23 12.18 9.58
N ASP A 199 -0.09 12.22 9.75
CA ASP A 199 -0.74 12.06 11.06
C ASP A 199 -1.08 10.59 11.35
N VAL A 200 -1.57 9.86 10.33
CA VAL A 200 -1.93 8.46 10.43
C VAL A 200 -1.40 7.69 9.22
N LEU A 201 -0.70 6.60 9.48
CA LEU A 201 -0.13 5.71 8.47
C LEU A 201 -0.74 4.32 8.59
N SER A 202 -1.26 3.78 7.48
CA SER A 202 -1.53 2.36 7.30
C SER A 202 -0.26 1.69 6.77
N PHE A 203 0.52 1.04 7.64
CA PHE A 203 1.80 0.43 7.28
C PHE A 203 1.61 -1.01 6.81
N GLY A 204 1.93 -1.28 5.53
CA GLY A 204 1.77 -2.58 4.91
C GLY A 204 3.00 -3.48 4.98
N GLY A 205 2.79 -4.77 5.28
CA GLY A 205 3.81 -5.79 5.20
C GLY A 205 3.42 -7.00 4.34
N THR A 206 2.13 -7.22 4.16
CA THR A 206 1.58 -8.38 3.43
C THR A 206 2.10 -8.45 1.99
N LYS A 207 2.12 -7.34 1.27
CA LYS A 207 2.56 -7.29 -0.13
C LYS A 207 4.07 -7.41 -0.32
N ASN A 208 4.83 -7.44 0.77
CA ASN A 208 6.30 -7.53 0.74
C ASN A 208 6.83 -8.74 1.53
N GLY A 209 6.11 -9.86 1.47
CA GLY A 209 6.53 -11.17 1.96
C GLY A 209 5.99 -11.59 3.33
N MET A 210 5.21 -10.76 4.04
CA MET A 210 4.46 -11.23 5.21
C MET A 210 3.27 -12.11 4.80
N MET A 211 2.80 -12.96 5.69
CA MET A 211 1.63 -13.80 5.47
C MET A 211 0.33 -12.98 5.51
N TYR A 212 0.22 -12.13 6.50
CA TYR A 212 -0.86 -11.17 6.73
C TYR A 212 -0.49 -10.26 7.92
N GLY A 213 -1.13 -9.13 7.98
CA GLY A 213 -0.97 -8.19 9.07
C GLY A 213 -0.49 -6.83 8.59
N GLU A 214 -1.17 -5.82 9.08
CA GLU A 214 -0.89 -4.42 8.82
C GLU A 214 -0.78 -3.68 10.16
N ALA A 215 -0.08 -2.55 10.19
CA ALA A 215 0.00 -1.72 11.36
C ALA A 215 -0.61 -0.34 11.07
N ILE A 216 -1.38 0.17 12.03
CA ILE A 216 -1.81 1.56 12.01
C ILE A 216 -0.89 2.32 12.96
N VAL A 217 -0.20 3.33 12.44
CA VAL A 217 0.70 4.18 13.20
C VAL A 217 0.09 5.58 13.31
N PHE A 218 -0.14 6.02 14.52
CA PHE A 218 -0.54 7.39 14.84
C PHE A 218 0.70 8.16 15.28
N PHE A 219 1.02 9.22 14.58
CA PHE A 219 2.19 10.06 14.91
C PHE A 219 1.90 11.06 16.03
N ASP A 220 0.63 11.30 16.35
CA ASP A 220 0.18 11.97 17.58
C ASP A 220 -0.65 10.97 18.39
N PRO A 221 -0.21 10.56 19.60
CA PRO A 221 -0.94 9.67 20.50
C PRO A 221 -2.37 10.13 20.84
N GLN A 222 -2.65 11.43 20.78
CA GLN A 222 -4.00 11.94 21.05
C GLN A 222 -5.01 11.52 20.00
N LEU A 223 -4.57 11.29 18.75
CA LEU A 223 -5.43 10.79 17.66
C LEU A 223 -5.87 9.33 17.89
N ALA A 224 -5.14 8.60 18.72
CA ALA A 224 -5.39 7.19 19.05
C ALA A 224 -6.21 7.00 20.34
N HIS A 225 -6.73 8.06 20.98
CA HIS A 225 -7.34 8.02 22.31
C HIS A 225 -8.34 6.87 22.52
N ASP A 226 -9.26 6.65 21.57
CA ASP A 226 -10.27 5.60 21.66
C ASP A 226 -10.03 4.43 20.67
N PHE A 227 -8.81 4.34 20.12
CA PHE A 227 -8.55 3.39 19.05
C PHE A 227 -8.62 1.93 19.49
N LEU A 228 -8.35 1.60 20.75
CA LEU A 228 -8.52 0.26 21.29
C LEU A 228 -9.97 -0.24 21.11
N PHE A 229 -10.95 0.61 21.37
CA PHE A 229 -12.36 0.31 21.19
C PHE A 229 -12.73 0.26 19.71
N THR A 230 -12.25 1.20 18.91
CA THR A 230 -12.44 1.24 17.46
C THR A 230 -11.92 -0.03 16.81
N ARG A 231 -10.70 -0.50 17.15
CA ARG A 231 -10.13 -1.75 16.66
C ARG A 231 -10.98 -2.96 17.06
N LYS A 232 -11.44 -3.01 18.32
CA LYS A 232 -12.28 -4.12 18.80
C LYS A 232 -13.63 -4.16 18.10
N GLN A 233 -14.31 -3.02 17.96
CA GLN A 233 -15.58 -2.89 17.23
C GLN A 233 -15.42 -3.22 15.74
N GLY A 234 -14.29 -2.85 15.14
CA GLY A 234 -13.90 -3.18 13.76
C GLY A 234 -13.49 -4.64 13.55
N LEU A 235 -13.60 -5.51 14.58
CA LEU A 235 -13.29 -6.94 14.52
C LEU A 235 -11.81 -7.25 14.21
N GLN A 236 -10.91 -6.31 14.45
CA GLN A 236 -9.48 -6.40 14.10
C GLN A 236 -8.55 -6.70 15.30
N LEU A 237 -9.11 -6.98 16.48
CA LEU A 237 -8.30 -7.39 17.63
C LEU A 237 -8.08 -8.92 17.62
N ALA A 238 -6.92 -9.34 17.12
CA ALA A 238 -6.54 -10.74 17.07
C ALA A 238 -6.30 -11.30 18.47
N SER A 239 -6.90 -12.46 18.81
CA SER A 239 -6.64 -13.13 20.08
C SER A 239 -5.19 -13.61 20.20
N LYS A 240 -4.63 -14.15 19.12
CA LYS A 240 -3.23 -14.61 19.06
C LYS A 240 -2.35 -13.57 18.35
N MET A 241 -2.33 -12.33 18.87
CA MET A 241 -1.62 -11.20 18.27
C MET A 241 -0.13 -11.48 18.06
N ARG A 242 0.49 -12.28 18.93
CA ARG A 242 1.92 -12.62 18.84
C ARG A 242 2.35 -13.12 17.46
N TYR A 243 1.46 -13.78 16.70
CA TYR A 243 1.79 -14.29 15.36
C TYR A 243 1.84 -13.18 14.30
N ILE A 244 1.03 -12.15 14.44
CA ILE A 244 1.13 -10.94 13.60
C ILE A 244 2.41 -10.19 13.97
N SER A 245 2.62 -9.98 15.26
CA SER A 245 3.75 -9.22 15.80
C SER A 245 5.12 -9.87 15.48
N ALA A 246 5.21 -11.20 15.51
CA ALA A 246 6.42 -11.92 15.11
C ALA A 246 6.77 -11.70 13.64
N GLN A 247 5.77 -11.60 12.77
CA GLN A 247 6.00 -11.30 11.36
C GLN A 247 6.59 -9.90 11.18
N PHE A 248 6.05 -8.89 11.90
CA PHE A 248 6.60 -7.54 11.86
C PHE A 248 8.03 -7.47 12.39
N LEU A 249 8.35 -8.20 13.46
CA LEU A 249 9.72 -8.27 13.97
C LEU A 249 10.66 -8.78 12.88
N ALA A 250 10.38 -9.95 12.29
CA ALA A 250 11.21 -10.51 11.23
C ALA A 250 11.28 -9.62 9.99
N TYR A 251 10.17 -8.97 9.64
CA TYR A 251 10.09 -8.07 8.49
C TYR A 251 10.94 -6.80 8.66
N LEU A 252 10.96 -6.24 9.88
CA LEU A 252 11.65 -4.98 10.19
C LEU A 252 13.09 -5.18 10.71
N GLU A 253 13.48 -6.42 11.04
CA GLU A 253 14.85 -6.77 11.44
C GLU A 253 15.73 -7.09 10.22
N ASP A 254 17.02 -6.94 10.38
CA ASP A 254 18.09 -7.35 9.42
C ASP A 254 17.90 -6.85 7.99
N GLY A 255 17.15 -5.78 7.79
CA GLY A 255 16.94 -5.18 6.46
C GLY A 255 16.07 -6.00 5.52
N GLN A 256 15.32 -6.98 6.02
CA GLN A 256 14.46 -7.85 5.20
C GLN A 256 13.50 -7.04 4.31
N TRP A 257 12.77 -6.06 4.88
CA TRP A 257 11.85 -5.20 4.15
C TRP A 257 12.51 -4.48 2.97
N ASN A 258 13.78 -4.06 3.15
CA ASN A 258 14.56 -3.39 2.12
C ASN A 258 14.98 -4.36 1.02
N SER A 259 15.50 -5.52 1.38
CA SER A 259 15.94 -6.55 0.43
C SER A 259 14.79 -7.01 -0.47
N THR A 260 13.64 -7.34 0.11
CA THR A 260 12.45 -7.80 -0.64
C THR A 260 11.87 -6.71 -1.55
N ALA A 261 11.75 -5.48 -1.06
CA ALA A 261 11.27 -4.35 -1.85
C ALA A 261 12.25 -3.94 -2.96
N SER A 262 13.57 -3.94 -2.67
CA SER A 262 14.62 -3.66 -3.68
C SER A 262 14.57 -4.67 -4.81
N HIS A 263 14.42 -5.95 -4.48
CA HIS A 263 14.29 -6.99 -5.48
C HIS A 263 13.03 -6.79 -6.34
N ALA A 264 11.87 -6.58 -5.74
CA ALA A 264 10.63 -6.36 -6.46
C ALA A 264 10.73 -5.14 -7.40
N ASN A 265 11.25 -4.00 -6.91
CA ASN A 265 11.46 -2.81 -7.74
C ASN A 265 12.44 -3.06 -8.89
N ALA A 266 13.54 -3.78 -8.65
CA ALA A 266 14.52 -4.12 -9.68
C ALA A 266 13.90 -5.00 -10.79
N MET A 267 13.05 -5.96 -10.42
CA MET A 267 12.34 -6.81 -11.39
C MET A 267 11.35 -6.00 -12.24
N ALA A 268 10.66 -5.01 -11.69
CA ALA A 268 9.81 -4.10 -12.47
C ALA A 268 10.63 -3.26 -13.45
N GLN A 269 11.78 -2.74 -13.03
CA GLN A 269 12.69 -2.01 -13.91
C GLN A 269 13.24 -2.91 -15.03
N LEU A 270 13.59 -4.17 -14.71
CA LEU A 270 14.05 -5.13 -15.71
C LEU A 270 12.94 -5.42 -16.73
N MET A 271 11.70 -5.69 -16.26
CA MET A 271 10.53 -5.88 -17.12
C MET A 271 10.32 -4.68 -18.03
N ALA A 272 10.28 -3.47 -17.48
CA ALA A 272 10.10 -2.24 -18.24
C ALA A 272 11.16 -2.08 -19.34
N LYS A 273 12.44 -2.33 -19.00
CA LYS A 273 13.53 -2.30 -19.97
C LYS A 273 13.34 -3.32 -21.11
N ARG A 274 12.91 -4.53 -20.79
CA ARG A 274 12.68 -5.60 -21.78
C ARG A 274 11.51 -5.29 -22.69
N VAL A 275 10.36 -4.84 -22.14
CA VAL A 275 9.17 -4.59 -22.94
C VAL A 275 9.23 -3.31 -23.76
N SER A 276 10.05 -2.31 -23.38
CA SER A 276 10.19 -1.04 -24.11
C SER A 276 10.67 -1.20 -25.55
N GLY A 277 11.35 -2.31 -25.89
CA GLY A 277 11.78 -2.62 -27.26
C GLY A 277 10.74 -3.36 -28.12
N ILE A 278 9.63 -3.78 -27.51
CA ILE A 278 8.64 -4.61 -28.21
C ILE A 278 7.65 -3.72 -28.97
N LYS A 279 7.53 -3.93 -30.27
CA LYS A 279 6.62 -3.14 -31.12
C LYS A 279 5.18 -3.26 -30.64
N GLY A 280 4.50 -2.12 -30.48
CA GLY A 280 3.09 -2.07 -30.05
C GLY A 280 2.91 -2.11 -28.53
N VAL A 281 4.00 -2.12 -27.77
CA VAL A 281 3.99 -1.94 -26.31
C VAL A 281 4.42 -0.52 -25.98
N THR A 282 3.64 0.18 -25.16
CA THR A 282 3.99 1.52 -24.70
C THR A 282 3.80 1.60 -23.18
N ILE A 283 4.87 1.93 -22.44
CA ILE A 283 4.80 2.17 -21.00
C ILE A 283 4.10 3.52 -20.78
N THR A 284 3.08 3.52 -19.93
CA THR A 284 2.16 4.66 -19.73
C THR A 284 2.46 5.46 -18.46
N GLN A 285 3.13 4.84 -17.49
CA GLN A 285 3.51 5.48 -16.24
C GLN A 285 5.02 5.31 -15.95
N PRO A 286 5.66 6.25 -15.24
CA PRO A 286 7.01 6.06 -14.75
C PRO A 286 7.09 4.84 -13.84
N VAL A 287 8.03 3.94 -14.08
CA VAL A 287 8.24 2.75 -13.24
C VAL A 287 9.09 3.14 -12.04
N GLN A 288 8.45 3.56 -10.96
CA GLN A 288 9.13 4.04 -9.74
C GLN A 288 9.13 3.01 -8.61
N ALA A 289 8.30 1.98 -8.71
CA ALA A 289 8.20 0.89 -7.74
C ALA A 289 8.07 -0.45 -8.46
N ASN A 290 7.29 -1.38 -7.90
CA ASN A 290 7.17 -2.75 -8.39
C ASN A 290 6.02 -2.97 -9.41
N ALA A 291 5.56 -1.91 -10.07
CA ALA A 291 4.49 -2.01 -11.07
C ALA A 291 4.91 -1.40 -12.41
N VAL A 292 4.53 -2.07 -13.50
CA VAL A 292 4.68 -1.59 -14.88
C VAL A 292 3.30 -1.45 -15.48
N PHE A 293 2.94 -0.24 -15.88
CA PHE A 293 1.72 0.06 -16.63
C PHE A 293 2.08 0.20 -18.11
N ALA A 294 1.34 -0.50 -18.97
CA ALA A 294 1.60 -0.47 -20.40
C ALA A 294 0.33 -0.65 -21.22
N THR A 295 0.24 -0.01 -22.37
CA THR A 295 -0.73 -0.37 -23.40
C THR A 295 -0.15 -1.43 -24.31
N ILE A 296 -0.96 -2.43 -24.66
CA ILE A 296 -0.62 -3.49 -25.61
C ILE A 296 -1.79 -3.69 -26.58
N PRO A 297 -1.60 -4.29 -27.78
CA PRO A 297 -2.72 -4.66 -28.64
C PRO A 297 -3.76 -5.50 -27.88
N ALA A 298 -5.03 -5.12 -27.94
CA ALA A 298 -6.12 -5.73 -27.17
C ALA A 298 -6.19 -7.26 -27.37
N GLU A 299 -5.90 -7.70 -28.58
CA GLU A 299 -5.95 -9.10 -28.99
C GLU A 299 -4.88 -9.97 -28.33
N LEU A 300 -3.82 -9.35 -27.80
CA LEU A 300 -2.74 -10.06 -27.10
C LEU A 300 -3.05 -10.27 -25.61
N ILE A 301 -4.01 -9.53 -25.03
CA ILE A 301 -4.32 -9.59 -23.61
C ILE A 301 -4.72 -11.01 -23.20
N GLN A 302 -5.74 -11.58 -23.84
CA GLN A 302 -6.23 -12.92 -23.48
C GLN A 302 -5.19 -14.03 -23.71
N PRO A 303 -4.45 -14.08 -24.83
CA PRO A 303 -3.37 -15.05 -25.01
C PRO A 303 -2.28 -14.98 -23.94
N LEU A 304 -1.89 -13.78 -23.52
CA LEU A 304 -0.91 -13.59 -22.44
C LEU A 304 -1.46 -14.03 -21.09
N GLN A 305 -2.70 -13.65 -20.76
CA GLN A 305 -3.34 -14.00 -19.49
C GLN A 305 -3.53 -15.51 -19.29
N LYS A 306 -3.59 -16.30 -20.33
CA LYS A 306 -3.63 -17.77 -20.24
C LYS A 306 -2.37 -18.37 -19.62
N GLU A 307 -1.21 -17.75 -19.87
CA GLU A 307 0.09 -18.22 -19.39
C GLU A 307 0.53 -17.47 -18.12
N TYR A 308 0.28 -16.15 -18.08
CA TYR A 308 0.66 -15.25 -16.98
C TYR A 308 -0.51 -14.36 -16.62
N PHE A 309 -1.21 -14.64 -15.54
CA PHE A 309 -2.34 -13.82 -15.13
C PHE A 309 -1.89 -12.42 -14.68
N PHE A 310 -2.56 -11.39 -15.18
CA PHE A 310 -2.43 -9.97 -14.80
C PHE A 310 -3.78 -9.25 -15.00
N TYR A 311 -3.94 -8.08 -14.39
CA TYR A 311 -5.15 -7.29 -14.54
C TYR A 311 -5.07 -6.35 -15.74
N VAL A 312 -6.18 -6.19 -16.46
CA VAL A 312 -6.41 -5.06 -17.34
C VAL A 312 -6.80 -3.89 -16.46
N TRP A 313 -6.05 -2.79 -16.58
CA TRP A 313 -6.26 -1.61 -15.76
C TRP A 313 -7.31 -0.67 -16.36
N ASP A 314 -7.27 -0.50 -17.67
CA ASP A 314 -8.20 0.30 -18.45
C ASP A 314 -8.53 -0.46 -19.75
N GLU A 315 -9.78 -0.95 -19.85
CA GLU A 315 -10.21 -1.75 -21.00
C GLU A 315 -10.33 -0.91 -22.28
N ASP A 316 -10.76 0.36 -22.18
CA ASP A 316 -10.93 1.25 -23.32
C ASP A 316 -9.58 1.58 -23.98
N ARG A 317 -8.52 1.64 -23.18
CA ARG A 317 -7.16 1.92 -23.64
C ARG A 317 -6.30 0.69 -23.84
N SER A 318 -6.82 -0.49 -23.53
CA SER A 318 -6.04 -1.74 -23.47
C SER A 318 -4.79 -1.59 -22.60
N GLU A 319 -4.91 -0.84 -21.50
CA GLU A 319 -3.85 -0.63 -20.55
C GLU A 319 -3.85 -1.76 -19.52
N VAL A 320 -2.70 -2.35 -19.31
CA VAL A 320 -2.48 -3.48 -18.40
C VAL A 320 -1.53 -3.07 -17.28
N ARG A 321 -1.67 -3.71 -16.12
CA ARG A 321 -0.73 -3.58 -15.02
C ARG A 321 -0.01 -4.90 -14.80
N TRP A 322 1.31 -4.88 -14.88
CA TRP A 322 2.18 -5.99 -14.49
C TRP A 322 2.89 -5.66 -13.20
N MET A 323 2.70 -6.51 -12.21
CA MET A 323 3.23 -6.29 -10.86
C MET A 323 4.23 -7.39 -10.49
N THR A 324 5.41 -6.98 -10.09
CA THR A 324 6.47 -7.87 -9.58
C THR A 324 6.40 -7.97 -8.06
N SER A 325 6.94 -9.03 -7.51
CA SER A 325 6.94 -9.33 -6.09
C SER A 325 8.35 -9.72 -5.61
N TRP A 326 8.47 -9.92 -4.31
CA TRP A 326 9.74 -10.29 -3.67
C TRP A 326 10.34 -11.60 -4.19
N ASP A 327 9.56 -12.47 -4.81
CA ASP A 327 9.96 -13.78 -5.34
C ASP A 327 9.95 -13.85 -6.87
N THR A 328 9.68 -12.77 -7.57
CA THR A 328 9.77 -12.70 -9.03
C THR A 328 11.22 -12.88 -9.46
N SER A 329 11.52 -13.82 -10.36
CA SER A 329 12.86 -14.05 -10.87
C SER A 329 13.09 -13.37 -12.23
N GLU A 330 14.36 -13.16 -12.60
CA GLU A 330 14.73 -12.71 -13.95
C GLU A 330 14.23 -13.68 -15.02
N GLU A 331 14.23 -14.99 -14.73
CA GLU A 331 13.71 -16.00 -15.65
C GLU A 331 12.21 -15.85 -15.89
N ASP A 332 11.43 -15.49 -14.87
CA ASP A 332 9.99 -15.20 -15.01
C ASP A 332 9.77 -14.02 -15.97
N ILE A 333 10.59 -12.96 -15.82
CA ILE A 333 10.57 -11.79 -16.69
C ILE A 333 10.94 -12.15 -18.12
N ASP A 334 12.04 -12.89 -18.31
CA ASP A 334 12.52 -13.27 -19.64
C ASP A 334 11.52 -14.15 -20.39
N ARG A 335 10.90 -15.11 -19.71
CA ARG A 335 9.86 -15.98 -20.29
C ARG A 335 8.63 -15.18 -20.69
N PHE A 336 8.17 -14.26 -19.83
CA PHE A 336 7.03 -13.38 -20.11
C PHE A 336 7.29 -12.48 -21.32
N CYS A 337 8.42 -11.78 -21.35
CA CYS A 337 8.80 -10.89 -22.44
C CYS A 337 8.97 -11.64 -23.76
N SER A 338 9.58 -12.84 -23.73
CA SER A 338 9.71 -13.69 -24.93
C SER A 338 8.38 -14.18 -25.46
N LEU A 339 7.41 -14.46 -24.58
CA LEU A 339 6.04 -14.79 -25.00
C LEU A 339 5.37 -13.58 -25.66
N LEU A 340 5.45 -12.41 -25.05
CA LEU A 340 4.88 -11.16 -25.58
C LEU A 340 5.45 -10.85 -26.95
N GLU A 341 6.78 -10.92 -27.15
CA GLU A 341 7.44 -10.72 -28.43
C GLU A 341 6.92 -11.69 -29.51
N ARG A 342 6.82 -12.98 -29.22
CA ARG A 342 6.29 -13.98 -30.15
C ARG A 342 4.85 -13.69 -30.56
N LEU A 343 4.00 -13.31 -29.59
CA LEU A 343 2.62 -12.98 -29.87
C LEU A 343 2.50 -11.74 -30.77
N VAL A 344 3.30 -10.70 -30.51
CA VAL A 344 3.36 -9.51 -31.37
C VAL A 344 3.82 -9.85 -32.80
N GLN A 345 4.81 -10.74 -32.97
CA GLN A 345 5.32 -11.16 -34.28
C GLN A 345 4.31 -11.98 -35.06
N ASN A 346 3.54 -12.83 -34.38
CA ASN A 346 2.54 -13.70 -35.01
C ASN A 346 1.23 -12.98 -35.33
N TYR A 347 1.04 -11.78 -34.83
CA TYR A 347 -0.17 -10.96 -35.01
C TYR A 347 -0.09 -10.01 -36.21
N ARG A 348 0.86 -10.24 -37.08
CA ARG A 348 1.02 -9.57 -38.38
C ARG A 348 0.30 -10.42 -39.49
#